data_179fefd2e77184f233b7ec23101e24ef
#
_entry.id   179fefd2e77184f233b7ec23101e24ef
#
_cell.length_a   1.000
_cell.length_b   1.000
_cell.length_c   1.000
_cell.angle_alpha   90.00
_cell.angle_beta   90.00
_cell.angle_gamma   90.00
#
_symmetry.space_group_name_H-M   'P 1'
#
loop_
_entity.id
_entity.type
_entity.pdbx_description
1 polymer ?
#
loop_
_entity_poly.entity_id
_entity_poly.type
_entity_poly.pdbx_seq_one_letter_code
_entity_poly.pdbx_strand_id
1 'polypeptide(L)'
;MVKVFQTWRKTRSDLEEAQALLKDADPDVREMAVEEVADCRASLETMEADLQRLMLPKDPNDGRNVFLEVRAGTGGDEAAIFSGDLLRMYLRYAERQGWRVEILSEHAGEHGGYKEVIARVEGDNVYGRLKFESGAHRVQRVPQTETQGRVHTS
;
A
#
# COMPACT_ATOMS: atom_id res chain seq x y z
N MET A 1 -1.72 7.77 -18.03
CA MET A 1 -0.98 7.10 -19.13
C MET A 1 -0.62 8.03 -20.27
N VAL A 2 -1.58 8.62 -21.04
CA VAL A 2 -1.30 9.45 -22.25
C VAL A 2 -0.31 10.59 -21.98
N LYS A 3 -0.52 11.38 -20.92
CA LYS A 3 0.39 12.49 -20.58
C LYS A 3 1.82 12.03 -20.30
N VAL A 4 1.99 10.96 -19.51
CA VAL A 4 3.32 10.41 -19.18
C VAL A 4 4.03 9.91 -20.44
N PHE A 5 3.30 9.24 -21.34
CA PHE A 5 3.85 8.78 -22.62
C PHE A 5 4.24 9.95 -23.54
N GLN A 6 3.44 11.03 -23.58
CA GLN A 6 3.79 12.22 -24.36
C GLN A 6 5.06 12.90 -23.82
N THR A 7 5.19 13.00 -22.49
CA THR A 7 6.40 13.54 -21.85
C THR A 7 7.61 12.65 -22.16
N TRP A 8 7.48 11.34 -22.02
CA TRP A 8 8.53 10.38 -22.34
C TRP A 8 9.00 10.51 -23.79
N ARG A 9 8.07 10.63 -24.75
CA ARG A 9 8.43 10.86 -26.16
C ARG A 9 9.22 12.14 -26.39
N LYS A 10 8.80 13.23 -25.71
CA LYS A 10 9.50 14.52 -25.79
C LYS A 10 10.90 14.41 -25.22
N THR A 11 11.06 13.90 -23.99
CA THR A 11 12.37 13.74 -23.36
C THR A 11 13.29 12.84 -24.15
N ARG A 12 12.74 11.82 -24.86
CA ARG A 12 13.53 10.98 -25.77
C ARG A 12 14.04 11.77 -26.97
N SER A 13 13.23 12.65 -27.55
CA SER A 13 13.66 13.56 -28.63
C SER A 13 14.72 14.52 -28.14
N ASP A 14 14.52 15.11 -26.96
CA ASP A 14 15.48 16.04 -26.35
C ASP A 14 16.82 15.33 -26.09
N LEU A 15 16.80 14.04 -25.67
CA LEU A 15 18.02 13.23 -25.52
C LEU A 15 18.74 13.03 -26.86
N GLU A 16 18.03 12.74 -27.94
CA GLU A 16 18.63 12.56 -29.27
C GLU A 16 19.29 13.87 -29.76
N GLU A 17 18.65 15.01 -29.52
CA GLU A 17 19.18 16.35 -29.81
C GLU A 17 20.42 16.66 -28.96
N ALA A 18 20.36 16.44 -27.66
CA ALA A 18 21.52 16.64 -26.77
C ALA A 18 22.71 15.73 -27.14
N GLN A 19 22.45 14.47 -27.54
CA GLN A 19 23.50 13.58 -28.02
C GLN A 19 24.17 14.08 -29.32
N ALA A 20 23.42 14.75 -30.19
CA ALA A 20 24.01 15.36 -31.40
C ALA A 20 24.95 16.53 -31.03
N LEU A 21 24.58 17.33 -30.03
CA LEU A 21 25.38 18.45 -29.55
C LEU A 21 26.68 18.03 -28.85
N LEU A 22 26.83 16.77 -28.40
CA LEU A 22 28.11 16.26 -27.87
C LEU A 22 29.26 16.32 -28.91
N LYS A 23 28.95 16.46 -30.19
CA LYS A 23 29.92 16.55 -31.30
C LYS A 23 30.11 17.99 -31.75
N ASP A 24 29.53 18.97 -31.10
CA ASP A 24 29.66 20.38 -31.45
C ASP A 24 31.11 20.85 -31.35
N ALA A 25 31.49 21.84 -32.17
CA ALA A 25 32.85 22.41 -32.19
C ALA A 25 33.12 23.22 -30.91
N ASP A 26 32.07 23.82 -30.31
CA ASP A 26 32.16 24.63 -29.11
C ASP A 26 32.27 23.77 -27.83
N PRO A 27 33.33 23.97 -27.00
CA PRO A 27 33.51 23.22 -25.76
C PRO A 27 32.39 23.47 -24.76
N ASP A 28 31.86 24.67 -24.65
CA ASP A 28 30.82 25.05 -23.68
C ASP A 28 29.49 24.36 -24.05
N VAL A 29 29.19 24.27 -25.34
CA VAL A 29 28.03 23.53 -25.85
C VAL A 29 28.11 22.05 -25.54
N ARG A 30 29.32 21.45 -25.68
CA ARG A 30 29.52 20.04 -25.34
C ARG A 30 29.36 19.77 -23.85
N GLU A 31 29.85 20.65 -22.97
CA GLU A 31 29.71 20.50 -21.53
C GLU A 31 28.23 20.54 -21.10
N MET A 32 27.47 21.50 -21.60
CA MET A 32 26.02 21.57 -21.39
C MET A 32 25.30 20.32 -21.91
N ALA A 33 25.68 19.83 -23.08
CA ALA A 33 25.08 18.64 -23.65
C ALA A 33 25.36 17.37 -22.83
N VAL A 34 26.50 17.25 -22.17
CA VAL A 34 26.79 16.14 -21.25
C VAL A 34 25.84 16.12 -20.07
N GLU A 35 25.60 17.27 -19.46
CA GLU A 35 24.67 17.42 -18.32
C GLU A 35 23.23 17.09 -18.76
N GLU A 36 22.78 17.66 -19.88
CA GLU A 36 21.43 17.41 -20.41
C GLU A 36 21.21 15.93 -20.79
N VAL A 37 22.20 15.25 -21.36
CA VAL A 37 22.14 13.82 -21.65
C VAL A 37 21.98 13.00 -20.37
N ALA A 38 22.66 13.37 -19.27
CA ALA A 38 22.56 12.68 -17.99
C ALA A 38 21.15 12.85 -17.39
N ASP A 39 20.62 14.08 -17.41
CA ASP A 39 19.30 14.41 -16.87
C ASP A 39 18.17 13.73 -17.68
N CYS A 40 18.26 13.77 -19.00
CA CYS A 40 17.31 13.09 -19.87
C CYS A 40 17.27 11.59 -19.62
N ARG A 41 18.44 10.93 -19.43
CA ARG A 41 18.52 9.49 -19.16
C ARG A 41 17.87 9.14 -17.83
N ALA A 42 18.18 9.87 -16.75
CA ALA A 42 17.58 9.66 -15.44
C ALA A 42 16.06 9.85 -15.46
N SER A 43 15.58 10.88 -16.18
CA SER A 43 14.17 11.15 -16.38
C SER A 43 13.47 10.04 -17.16
N LEU A 44 14.08 9.53 -18.23
CA LEU A 44 13.52 8.43 -19.02
C LEU A 44 13.40 7.14 -18.21
N GLU A 45 14.41 6.78 -17.42
CA GLU A 45 14.37 5.61 -16.55
C GLU A 45 13.19 5.68 -15.56
N THR A 46 13.00 6.84 -14.93
CA THR A 46 11.87 7.06 -14.02
C THR A 46 10.53 6.95 -14.73
N MET A 47 10.41 7.59 -15.91
CA MET A 47 9.15 7.55 -16.69
C MET A 47 8.85 6.16 -17.24
N GLU A 48 9.85 5.36 -17.60
CA GLU A 48 9.67 3.98 -18.06
C GLU A 48 9.13 3.09 -16.93
N ALA A 49 9.66 3.22 -15.71
CA ALA A 49 9.14 2.53 -14.54
C ALA A 49 7.67 2.92 -14.24
N ASP A 50 7.34 4.20 -14.36
CA ASP A 50 5.97 4.69 -14.17
C ASP A 50 5.02 4.20 -15.28
N LEU A 51 5.46 4.17 -16.53
CA LEU A 51 4.69 3.60 -17.63
C LEU A 51 4.43 2.11 -17.43
N GLN A 52 5.43 1.35 -17.00
CA GLN A 52 5.25 -0.07 -16.68
C GLN A 52 4.18 -0.26 -15.60
N ARG A 53 4.23 0.53 -14.52
CA ARG A 53 3.19 0.49 -13.45
C ARG A 53 1.80 0.84 -13.99
N LEU A 54 1.70 1.85 -14.86
CA LEU A 54 0.45 2.28 -15.46
C LEU A 54 -0.14 1.28 -16.46
N MET A 55 0.69 0.37 -17.01
CA MET A 55 0.28 -0.70 -17.91
C MET A 55 -0.20 -1.95 -17.19
N LEU A 56 0.06 -2.08 -15.87
CA LEU A 56 -0.46 -3.21 -15.11
C LEU A 56 -1.99 -3.20 -15.13
N PRO A 57 -2.61 -4.37 -15.37
CA PRO A 57 -4.06 -4.48 -15.36
C PRO A 57 -4.57 -4.15 -13.94
N LYS A 58 -5.48 -3.19 -13.87
CA LYS A 58 -6.16 -2.85 -12.61
C LYS A 58 -7.30 -3.82 -12.38
N ASP A 59 -7.40 -4.35 -11.17
CA ASP A 59 -8.56 -5.12 -10.75
C ASP A 59 -9.79 -4.19 -10.72
N PRO A 60 -10.89 -4.52 -11.44
CA PRO A 60 -12.07 -3.67 -11.46
C PRO A 60 -12.73 -3.53 -10.07
N ASN A 61 -12.38 -4.40 -9.13
CA ASN A 61 -12.88 -4.37 -7.76
C ASN A 61 -12.06 -3.46 -6.83
N ASP A 62 -10.87 -3.00 -7.23
CA ASP A 62 -9.98 -2.22 -6.37
C ASP A 62 -10.66 -1.00 -5.74
N GLY A 63 -11.54 -0.34 -6.47
CA GLY A 63 -12.32 0.81 -5.99
C GLY A 63 -13.53 0.48 -5.12
N ARG A 64 -13.81 -0.79 -4.82
CA ARG A 64 -14.98 -1.17 -4.02
C ARG A 64 -14.73 -0.99 -2.53
N ASN A 65 -15.82 -0.73 -1.81
CA ASN A 65 -15.87 -0.81 -0.36
C ASN A 65 -15.79 -2.27 0.09
N VAL A 66 -15.37 -2.51 1.36
CA VAL A 66 -15.25 -3.86 1.89
C VAL A 66 -16.00 -4.03 3.21
N PHE A 67 -16.37 -5.27 3.51
CA PHE A 67 -16.67 -5.72 4.85
C PHE A 67 -15.42 -6.37 5.42
N LEU A 68 -14.93 -5.81 6.54
CA LEU A 68 -13.82 -6.33 7.31
C LEU A 68 -14.41 -7.18 8.44
N GLU A 69 -14.21 -8.48 8.39
CA GLU A 69 -14.58 -9.42 9.43
C GLU A 69 -13.32 -9.88 10.15
N VAL A 70 -13.29 -9.75 11.47
CA VAL A 70 -12.22 -10.26 12.33
C VAL A 70 -12.84 -11.22 13.34
N ARG A 71 -12.32 -12.45 13.38
CA ARG A 71 -12.84 -13.52 14.20
C ARG A 71 -11.73 -14.18 15.00
N ALA A 72 -11.98 -14.46 16.29
CA ALA A 72 -11.10 -15.26 17.13
C ALA A 72 -11.10 -16.72 16.64
N GLY A 73 -9.95 -17.21 16.17
CA GLY A 73 -9.84 -18.52 15.52
C GLY A 73 -9.66 -19.68 16.48
N THR A 74 -8.77 -19.53 17.47
CA THR A 74 -8.43 -20.61 18.43
C THR A 74 -9.34 -20.69 19.63
N GLY A 75 -10.25 -19.72 19.79
CA GLY A 75 -11.05 -19.58 21.01
C GLY A 75 -10.25 -19.01 22.19
N GLY A 76 -10.95 -18.79 23.30
CA GLY A 76 -10.36 -18.27 24.55
C GLY A 76 -10.15 -16.75 24.54
N ASP A 77 -9.80 -16.23 25.70
CA ASP A 77 -9.77 -14.80 25.98
C ASP A 77 -8.67 -14.08 25.19
N GLU A 78 -7.49 -14.67 25.10
CA GLU A 78 -6.37 -14.05 24.39
C GLU A 78 -6.66 -13.92 22.89
N ALA A 79 -7.33 -14.89 22.28
CA ALA A 79 -7.72 -14.78 20.88
C ALA A 79 -8.75 -13.66 20.67
N ALA A 80 -9.68 -13.48 21.60
CA ALA A 80 -10.64 -12.36 21.56
C ALA A 80 -9.95 -11.00 21.74
N ILE A 81 -9.00 -10.89 22.68
CA ILE A 81 -8.20 -9.69 22.91
C ILE A 81 -7.38 -9.37 21.66
N PHE A 82 -6.73 -10.36 21.05
CA PHE A 82 -5.95 -10.18 19.83
C PHE A 82 -6.81 -9.76 18.64
N SER A 83 -8.03 -10.27 18.51
CA SER A 83 -9.00 -9.80 17.51
C SER A 83 -9.30 -8.31 17.68
N GLY A 84 -9.41 -7.85 18.92
CA GLY A 84 -9.57 -6.43 19.22
C GLY A 84 -8.36 -5.58 18.84
N ASP A 85 -7.15 -6.11 19.06
CA ASP A 85 -5.91 -5.44 18.66
C ASP A 85 -5.79 -5.34 17.13
N LEU A 86 -6.13 -6.41 16.40
CA LEU A 86 -6.18 -6.41 14.94
C LEU A 86 -7.21 -5.41 14.40
N LEU A 87 -8.42 -5.42 14.94
CA LEU A 87 -9.42 -4.43 14.54
C LEU A 87 -8.90 -3.02 14.75
N ARG A 88 -8.33 -2.73 15.91
CA ARG A 88 -7.76 -1.40 16.22
C ARG A 88 -6.67 -1.00 15.23
N MET A 89 -5.81 -1.93 14.83
CA MET A 89 -4.79 -1.71 13.80
C MET A 89 -5.43 -1.28 12.48
N TYR A 90 -6.46 -2.00 12.01
CA TYR A 90 -7.17 -1.66 10.77
C TYR A 90 -7.93 -0.34 10.86
N LEU A 91 -8.57 -0.05 12.00
CA LEU A 91 -9.24 1.24 12.23
C LEU A 91 -8.26 2.42 12.15
N ARG A 92 -7.07 2.29 12.77
CA ARG A 92 -6.02 3.30 12.69
C ARG A 92 -5.43 3.44 11.29
N TYR A 93 -5.34 2.34 10.55
CA TYR A 93 -4.94 2.40 9.15
C TYR A 93 -5.99 3.12 8.31
N ALA A 94 -7.26 2.78 8.46
CA ALA A 94 -8.38 3.41 7.77
C ALA A 94 -8.43 4.94 8.03
N GLU A 95 -8.26 5.35 9.29
CA GLU A 95 -8.19 6.76 9.68
C GLU A 95 -7.07 7.51 8.93
N ARG A 96 -5.86 6.93 8.86
CA ARG A 96 -4.73 7.52 8.11
C ARG A 96 -4.95 7.59 6.61
N GLN A 97 -5.76 6.67 6.05
CA GLN A 97 -6.15 6.70 4.64
C GLN A 97 -7.35 7.63 4.36
N GLY A 98 -7.97 8.22 5.40
CA GLY A 98 -9.18 9.03 5.26
C GLY A 98 -10.43 8.20 4.93
N TRP A 99 -10.42 6.91 5.23
CA TRP A 99 -11.56 6.03 5.03
C TRP A 99 -12.56 6.13 6.17
N ARG A 100 -13.83 5.96 5.83
CA ARG A 100 -14.92 5.87 6.82
C ARG A 100 -15.10 4.42 7.23
N VAL A 101 -15.22 4.18 8.54
CA VAL A 101 -15.49 2.86 9.10
C VAL A 101 -16.75 2.89 9.96
N GLU A 102 -17.59 1.89 9.78
CA GLU A 102 -18.82 1.67 10.52
C GLU A 102 -18.83 0.24 11.05
N ILE A 103 -18.96 0.06 12.38
CA ILE A 103 -19.14 -1.25 12.98
C ILE A 103 -20.59 -1.67 12.78
N LEU A 104 -20.79 -2.80 12.11
CA LEU A 104 -22.13 -3.33 11.80
C LEU A 104 -22.59 -4.35 12.82
N SER A 105 -21.66 -5.17 13.30
CA SER A 105 -21.95 -6.23 14.27
C SER A 105 -20.73 -6.49 15.13
N GLU A 106 -20.93 -6.76 16.41
CA GLU A 106 -19.86 -7.14 17.32
C GLU A 106 -20.36 -8.14 18.36
N HIS A 107 -19.50 -9.13 18.63
CA HIS A 107 -19.65 -10.05 19.75
C HIS A 107 -18.43 -9.89 20.65
N ALA A 108 -18.61 -9.23 21.80
CA ALA A 108 -17.54 -8.98 22.75
C ALA A 108 -17.00 -10.29 23.38
N GLY A 109 -15.71 -10.30 23.67
CA GLY A 109 -15.08 -11.32 24.51
C GLY A 109 -15.39 -11.08 25.99
N GLU A 110 -15.35 -12.13 26.81
CA GLU A 110 -15.66 -12.05 28.25
C GLU A 110 -14.64 -11.21 29.03
N HIS A 111 -13.37 -11.22 28.58
CA HIS A 111 -12.28 -10.46 29.19
C HIS A 111 -11.77 -9.32 28.29
N GLY A 112 -12.64 -8.83 27.38
CA GLY A 112 -12.31 -7.78 26.40
C GLY A 112 -12.03 -8.33 25.00
N GLY A 113 -11.84 -7.42 24.05
CA GLY A 113 -11.72 -7.77 22.64
C GLY A 113 -13.03 -8.28 22.03
N TYR A 114 -12.93 -9.05 20.96
CA TYR A 114 -14.08 -9.54 20.20
C TYR A 114 -13.94 -11.01 19.85
N LYS A 115 -15.00 -11.79 20.09
CA LYS A 115 -15.14 -13.13 19.50
C LYS A 115 -15.32 -13.04 17.98
N GLU A 116 -16.05 -12.02 17.55
CA GLU A 116 -16.29 -11.66 16.15
C GLU A 116 -16.64 -10.19 16.06
N VAL A 117 -16.17 -9.52 15.02
CA VAL A 117 -16.58 -8.14 14.69
C VAL A 117 -16.61 -7.96 13.19
N ILE A 118 -17.64 -7.29 12.70
CA ILE A 118 -17.84 -6.97 11.29
C ILE A 118 -17.92 -5.45 11.15
N ALA A 119 -17.04 -4.90 10.33
CA ALA A 119 -17.01 -3.48 10.03
C ALA A 119 -17.13 -3.24 8.52
N ARG A 120 -17.86 -2.22 8.12
CA ARG A 120 -17.90 -1.69 6.76
C ARG A 120 -16.84 -0.61 6.61
N VAL A 121 -15.99 -0.74 5.61
CA VAL A 121 -14.93 0.23 5.30
C VAL A 121 -15.21 0.84 3.93
N GLU A 122 -15.32 2.17 3.87
CA GLU A 122 -15.65 2.94 2.69
C GLU A 122 -14.59 3.99 2.40
N GLY A 123 -14.21 4.13 1.13
CA GLY A 123 -13.24 5.12 0.70
C GLY A 123 -12.60 4.78 -0.64
N ASP A 124 -11.55 5.50 -0.98
CA ASP A 124 -10.83 5.29 -2.23
C ASP A 124 -9.91 4.06 -2.12
N ASN A 125 -10.01 3.17 -3.11
CA ASN A 125 -9.15 2.00 -3.27
C ASN A 125 -9.09 1.06 -2.03
N VAL A 126 -10.20 0.94 -1.30
CA VAL A 126 -10.27 0.14 -0.06
C VAL A 126 -10.00 -1.34 -0.36
N TYR A 127 -10.74 -1.93 -1.31
CA TYR A 127 -10.53 -3.32 -1.68
C TYR A 127 -9.11 -3.55 -2.23
N GLY A 128 -8.62 -2.67 -3.08
CA GLY A 128 -7.27 -2.77 -3.64
C GLY A 128 -6.17 -2.83 -2.58
N ARG A 129 -6.38 -2.18 -1.44
CA ARG A 129 -5.43 -2.18 -0.30
C ARG A 129 -5.61 -3.36 0.64
N LEU A 130 -6.85 -3.79 0.88
CA LEU A 130 -7.17 -4.80 1.89
C LEU A 130 -7.35 -6.22 1.35
N LYS A 131 -7.47 -6.42 0.04
CA LYS A 131 -7.72 -7.74 -0.56
C LYS A 131 -6.69 -8.82 -0.24
N PHE A 132 -5.48 -8.45 0.15
CA PHE A 132 -4.41 -9.38 0.53
C PHE A 132 -4.34 -9.66 2.04
N GLU A 133 -5.16 -8.97 2.83
CA GLU A 133 -5.19 -9.13 4.29
C GLU A 133 -6.06 -10.33 4.73
N SER A 134 -6.83 -10.91 3.81
CA SER A 134 -7.65 -12.09 4.09
C SER A 134 -6.76 -13.30 4.40
N GLY A 135 -6.94 -13.86 5.59
CA GLY A 135 -6.17 -15.03 6.04
C GLY A 135 -6.10 -15.17 7.54
N ALA A 136 -5.25 -16.07 8.01
CA ALA A 136 -5.01 -16.28 9.44
C ALA A 136 -3.88 -15.38 9.95
N HIS A 137 -4.17 -14.60 10.98
CA HIS A 137 -3.19 -13.82 11.72
C HIS A 137 -2.80 -14.60 13.00
N ARG A 138 -1.52 -14.62 13.30
CA ARG A 138 -0.99 -15.34 14.46
C ARG A 138 -0.16 -14.42 15.33
N VAL A 139 -0.36 -14.51 16.65
CA VAL A 139 0.48 -13.84 17.63
C VAL A 139 1.06 -14.86 18.62
N GLN A 140 2.30 -14.63 19.04
CA GLN A 140 2.95 -15.32 20.14
C GLN A 140 3.41 -14.26 21.13
N ARG A 141 2.75 -14.20 22.27
CA ARG A 141 3.06 -13.25 23.34
C ARG A 141 2.63 -13.80 24.69
N VAL A 142 3.10 -13.17 25.76
CA VAL A 142 2.54 -13.38 27.08
C VAL A 142 1.21 -12.63 27.14
N PRO A 143 0.06 -13.31 27.30
CA PRO A 143 -1.24 -12.65 27.37
C PRO A 143 -1.36 -11.73 28.58
N GLN A 144 -2.19 -10.70 28.48
CA GLN A 144 -2.51 -9.85 29.63
C GLN A 144 -3.22 -10.61 30.76
N THR A 145 -3.87 -11.73 30.44
CA THR A 145 -4.55 -12.63 31.37
C THR A 145 -3.64 -13.67 31.99
N GLU A 146 -2.37 -13.73 31.59
CA GLU A 146 -1.41 -14.74 32.07
C GLU A 146 -0.61 -14.19 33.26
N THR A 147 -0.70 -14.90 34.40
CA THR A 147 -0.04 -14.48 35.68
C THR A 147 1.34 -15.07 35.87
N GLN A 148 1.70 -16.14 35.15
CA GLN A 148 2.96 -16.89 35.32
C GLN A 148 4.00 -16.56 34.23
N GLY A 149 3.73 -15.58 33.36
CA GLY A 149 4.65 -15.16 32.30
C GLY A 149 4.82 -16.17 31.16
N ARG A 150 3.90 -17.12 30.97
CA ARG A 150 3.98 -18.11 29.89
C ARG A 150 3.53 -17.49 28.56
N VAL A 151 4.28 -17.82 27.49
CA VAL A 151 3.92 -17.41 26.12
C VAL A 151 2.79 -18.29 25.60
N HIS A 152 1.74 -17.66 25.10
CA HIS A 152 0.63 -18.32 24.41
C HIS A 152 0.67 -17.99 22.92
N THR A 153 0.09 -18.88 22.12
CA THR A 153 -0.13 -18.67 20.68
C THR A 153 -1.63 -18.49 20.42
N SER A 154 -1.98 -17.39 19.77
CA SER A 154 -3.35 -17.12 19.35
C SER A 154 -3.41 -16.76 17.88
#